data_b794520095c130038c8e5c2c670183e6
#
_entry.id   b794520095c130038c8e5c2c670183e6
#
_cell.length_a   1.000
_cell.length_b   1.000
_cell.length_c   1.000
_cell.angle_alpha   90.00
_cell.angle_beta   90.00
_cell.angle_gamma   90.00
#
_symmetry.space_group_name_H-M   'P 1'
#
loop_
_entity.id
_entity.type
_entity.pdbx_description
1 polymer ?
#
loop_
_entity_poly.entity_id
_entity_poly.type
_entity_poly.pdbx_seq_one_letter_code
_entity_poly.pdbx_strand_id
1 'polypeptide(L)'
;MPQIAVINESTDITDASVQNFLPAFGQQWNQDLRPVWGLHAATFTFVPANQAPASGTWWVVFLDDSDQAGALAYHDLTDEGLPISKVFVKTIQADHASVSVGATHEICEMAVDPWLNSAYQDPQGTFWAGEICDPVEDDQYGYEIGGVLVTDFITPNWFGHQHAQSTIDFKGHALAQFEILTGGYAQYFDPQAGWRQVTGSMAMRSKRAAHAPDGSRRERRALQWASRRRSGTNVSAIELRPYPLRSRLPAARARAR
;
A
#
# COMPACT_ATOMS: atom_id res chain seq x y z
N MET A 1 -5.30 0.50 -18.31
CA MET A 1 -4.36 -0.50 -17.76
C MET A 1 -3.28 0.28 -17.03
N PRO A 2 -3.17 0.15 -15.72
CA PRO A 2 -2.14 0.85 -14.96
C PRO A 2 -0.74 0.43 -15.42
N GLN A 3 0.14 1.41 -15.57
CA GLN A 3 1.57 1.21 -15.74
C GLN A 3 2.25 1.61 -14.44
N ILE A 4 3.02 0.71 -13.85
CA ILE A 4 3.61 0.89 -12.54
C ILE A 4 5.13 0.97 -12.69
N ALA A 5 5.67 2.12 -12.34
CA ALA A 5 7.10 2.35 -12.26
C ALA A 5 7.60 1.88 -10.89
N VAL A 6 8.54 0.95 -10.89
CA VAL A 6 9.21 0.46 -9.68
C VAL A 6 10.57 1.12 -9.60
N ILE A 7 10.77 1.94 -8.58
CA ILE A 7 11.90 2.85 -8.43
C ILE A 7 12.67 2.46 -7.18
N ASN A 8 13.99 2.30 -7.28
CA ASN A 8 14.85 2.06 -6.13
C ASN A 8 15.64 3.33 -5.78
N GLU A 9 15.26 3.98 -4.70
CA GLU A 9 15.98 5.11 -4.09
C GLU A 9 16.69 4.70 -2.78
N SER A 10 16.55 3.42 -2.39
CA SER A 10 17.20 2.88 -1.20
C SER A 10 18.67 2.51 -1.48
N THR A 11 19.51 2.69 -0.46
CA THR A 11 20.90 2.22 -0.47
C THR A 11 21.07 0.85 0.20
N ASP A 12 20.02 0.36 0.86
CA ASP A 12 20.03 -0.90 1.64
C ASP A 12 19.50 -2.11 0.86
N ILE A 13 18.99 -1.89 -0.36
CA ILE A 13 18.62 -2.96 -1.28
C ILE A 13 19.20 -2.66 -2.66
N THR A 14 19.67 -3.68 -3.37
CA THR A 14 20.25 -3.49 -4.70
C THR A 14 19.16 -3.39 -5.78
N ASP A 15 19.46 -2.69 -6.86
CA ASP A 15 18.59 -2.64 -8.04
C ASP A 15 18.26 -4.04 -8.59
N ALA A 16 19.25 -4.93 -8.57
CA ALA A 16 19.05 -6.32 -9.00
C ALA A 16 18.04 -7.06 -8.11
N SER A 17 18.09 -6.83 -6.79
CA SER A 17 17.12 -7.42 -5.86
C SER A 17 15.71 -6.90 -6.12
N VAL A 18 15.56 -5.59 -6.33
CA VAL A 18 14.25 -5.00 -6.65
C VAL A 18 13.73 -5.51 -7.98
N GLN A 19 14.60 -5.58 -9.01
CA GLN A 19 14.21 -6.13 -10.32
C GLN A 19 13.75 -7.59 -10.23
N ASN A 20 14.35 -8.40 -9.34
CA ASN A 20 13.95 -9.77 -9.11
C ASN A 20 12.54 -9.91 -8.49
N PHE A 21 11.98 -8.86 -7.88
CA PHE A 21 10.61 -8.87 -7.37
C PHE A 21 9.55 -8.65 -8.48
N LEU A 22 9.90 -7.97 -9.57
CA LEU A 22 8.92 -7.55 -10.59
C LEU A 22 8.08 -8.70 -11.20
N PRO A 23 8.65 -9.87 -11.52
CA PRO A 23 7.84 -10.99 -11.99
C PRO A 23 6.78 -11.42 -10.99
N ALA A 24 7.11 -11.45 -9.68
CA ALA A 24 6.18 -11.81 -8.62
C ALA A 24 5.08 -10.75 -8.47
N PHE A 25 5.42 -9.46 -8.48
CA PHE A 25 4.45 -8.36 -8.45
C PHE A 25 3.46 -8.44 -9.63
N GLY A 26 4.00 -8.67 -10.84
CA GLY A 26 3.19 -8.82 -12.04
C GLY A 26 2.28 -10.04 -12.00
N GLN A 27 2.76 -11.17 -11.48
CA GLN A 27 1.98 -12.38 -11.33
C GLN A 27 0.90 -12.21 -10.27
N GLN A 28 1.25 -11.73 -9.05
CA GLN A 28 0.28 -11.51 -7.98
C GLN A 28 -0.85 -10.59 -8.43
N TRP A 29 -0.53 -9.43 -9.02
CA TRP A 29 -1.55 -8.51 -9.53
C TRP A 29 -2.44 -9.16 -10.58
N ASN A 30 -1.84 -9.75 -11.62
CA ASN A 30 -2.60 -10.15 -12.81
C ASN A 30 -3.29 -11.51 -12.69
N GLN A 31 -2.75 -12.44 -11.89
CA GLN A 31 -3.26 -13.81 -11.80
C GLN A 31 -4.01 -14.07 -10.49
N ASP A 32 -3.61 -13.44 -9.38
CA ASP A 32 -4.20 -13.70 -8.07
C ASP A 32 -5.19 -12.60 -7.68
N LEU A 33 -4.76 -11.35 -7.62
CA LEU A 33 -5.56 -10.22 -7.14
C LEU A 33 -6.64 -9.78 -8.14
N ARG A 34 -6.25 -9.60 -9.40
CA ARG A 34 -7.13 -9.08 -10.45
C ARG A 34 -8.42 -9.88 -10.63
N PRO A 35 -8.42 -11.22 -10.73
CA PRO A 35 -9.68 -11.97 -10.90
C PRO A 35 -10.57 -11.91 -9.66
N VAL A 36 -10.00 -11.75 -8.47
CA VAL A 36 -10.72 -11.67 -7.20
C VAL A 36 -11.42 -10.31 -7.05
N TRP A 37 -10.72 -9.23 -7.38
CA TRP A 37 -11.21 -7.86 -7.19
C TRP A 37 -11.75 -7.20 -8.46
N GLY A 38 -11.76 -7.91 -9.58
CA GLY A 38 -12.30 -7.39 -10.86
C GLY A 38 -11.47 -6.24 -11.45
N LEU A 39 -10.16 -6.24 -11.22
CA LEU A 39 -9.26 -5.16 -11.61
C LEU A 39 -8.86 -5.23 -13.09
N HIS A 40 -8.29 -4.15 -13.59
CA HIS A 40 -7.60 -4.16 -14.86
C HIS A 40 -6.20 -4.79 -14.73
N ALA A 41 -5.68 -5.37 -15.82
CA ALA A 41 -4.31 -5.83 -15.85
C ALA A 41 -3.33 -4.66 -15.66
N ALA A 42 -2.18 -4.92 -15.04
CA ALA A 42 -1.11 -3.94 -14.85
C ALA A 42 0.22 -4.44 -15.42
N THR A 43 1.12 -3.50 -15.70
CA THR A 43 2.51 -3.77 -16.07
C THR A 43 3.44 -3.11 -15.08
N PHE A 44 4.52 -3.81 -14.73
CA PHE A 44 5.56 -3.31 -13.83
C PHE A 44 6.85 -3.11 -14.59
N THR A 45 7.47 -1.95 -14.44
CA THR A 45 8.73 -1.61 -15.12
C THR A 45 9.69 -1.01 -14.10
N PHE A 46 10.89 -1.57 -14.03
CA PHE A 46 11.96 -0.99 -13.22
C PHE A 46 12.44 0.32 -13.84
N VAL A 47 12.59 1.34 -13.02
CA VAL A 47 13.11 2.65 -13.41
C VAL A 47 14.35 2.95 -12.53
N PRO A 48 15.54 3.07 -13.12
CA PRO A 48 16.74 3.45 -12.37
C PRO A 48 16.59 4.81 -11.67
N ALA A 49 17.20 4.97 -10.50
CA ALA A 49 17.11 6.18 -9.67
C ALA A 49 17.44 7.51 -10.37
N ASN A 50 18.24 7.46 -11.43
CA ASN A 50 18.64 8.64 -12.21
C ASN A 50 17.72 8.92 -13.42
N GLN A 51 16.63 8.17 -13.57
CA GLN A 51 15.67 8.33 -14.66
C GLN A 51 14.31 8.74 -14.10
N ALA A 52 13.62 9.61 -14.84
CA ALA A 52 12.25 9.96 -14.50
C ALA A 52 11.29 8.86 -15.01
N PRO A 53 10.32 8.40 -14.19
CA PRO A 53 9.28 7.51 -14.67
C PRO A 53 8.44 8.21 -15.76
N ALA A 54 7.82 7.41 -16.63
CA ALA A 54 6.95 7.94 -17.67
C ALA A 54 5.75 8.68 -17.03
N SER A 55 5.29 9.74 -17.70
CA SER A 55 4.14 10.50 -17.23
C SER A 55 2.88 9.63 -17.12
N GLY A 56 2.11 9.81 -16.05
CA GLY A 56 0.88 9.08 -15.80
C GLY A 56 1.07 7.66 -15.23
N THR A 57 2.31 7.24 -14.93
CA THR A 57 2.56 5.97 -14.24
C THR A 57 2.25 6.09 -12.75
N TRP A 58 1.80 4.99 -12.15
CA TRP A 58 1.76 4.81 -10.70
C TRP A 58 3.16 4.43 -10.22
N TRP A 59 3.47 4.68 -8.95
CA TRP A 59 4.83 4.46 -8.47
C TRP A 59 4.87 3.50 -7.30
N VAL A 60 5.89 2.64 -7.29
CA VAL A 60 6.35 1.88 -6.12
C VAL A 60 7.79 2.31 -5.86
N VAL A 61 8.05 2.94 -4.73
CA VAL A 61 9.34 3.55 -4.43
C VAL A 61 9.94 2.90 -3.19
N PHE A 62 11.11 2.30 -3.35
CA PHE A 62 11.91 1.78 -2.25
C PHE A 62 12.78 2.91 -1.69
N LEU A 63 12.70 3.13 -0.40
CA LEU A 63 13.38 4.20 0.35
C LEU A 63 14.13 3.57 1.53
N ASP A 64 15.14 4.27 2.06
CA ASP A 64 15.87 3.77 3.22
C ASP A 64 15.01 3.85 4.49
N ASP A 65 14.68 5.05 4.90
CA ASP A 65 14.04 5.35 6.17
C ASP A 65 12.62 5.86 5.98
N SER A 66 11.75 5.55 6.94
CA SER A 66 10.38 6.04 6.94
C SER A 66 10.31 7.56 7.12
N ASP A 67 9.48 8.21 6.31
CA ASP A 67 9.08 9.61 6.47
C ASP A 67 7.85 9.78 7.40
N GLN A 68 7.32 8.66 7.92
CA GLN A 68 6.28 8.62 8.95
C GLN A 68 6.74 7.72 10.10
N ALA A 69 6.56 8.17 11.34
CA ALA A 69 7.03 7.44 12.52
C ALA A 69 6.52 5.99 12.53
N GLY A 70 7.44 5.04 12.36
CA GLY A 70 7.20 3.60 12.47
C GLY A 70 6.44 2.93 11.33
N ALA A 71 6.13 3.61 10.24
CA ALA A 71 5.54 2.98 9.08
C ALA A 71 6.58 2.10 8.36
N LEU A 72 6.24 0.84 8.08
CA LEU A 72 7.07 -0.05 7.28
C LEU A 72 6.91 0.24 5.78
N ALA A 73 5.69 0.53 5.38
CA ALA A 73 5.30 0.95 4.05
C ALA A 73 3.98 1.73 4.15
N TYR A 74 3.60 2.41 3.10
CA TYR A 74 2.24 2.94 2.90
C TYR A 74 2.00 3.34 1.45
N HIS A 75 0.75 3.31 1.01
CA HIS A 75 0.36 3.94 -0.25
C HIS A 75 -0.28 5.31 -0.02
N ASP A 76 -0.13 6.20 -0.98
CA ASP A 76 -0.65 7.57 -0.97
C ASP A 76 -0.79 8.08 -2.41
N LEU A 77 -0.95 9.39 -2.57
CA LEU A 77 -0.97 10.06 -3.86
C LEU A 77 0.25 10.97 -4.00
N THR A 78 0.77 11.03 -5.22
CA THR A 78 1.75 12.05 -5.61
C THR A 78 1.11 13.44 -5.59
N ASP A 79 1.90 14.50 -5.75
CA ASP A 79 1.39 15.86 -5.86
C ASP A 79 0.45 16.04 -7.08
N GLU A 80 0.64 15.23 -8.14
CA GLU A 80 -0.23 15.17 -9.31
C GLU A 80 -1.51 14.36 -9.10
N GLY A 81 -1.65 13.70 -7.94
CA GLY A 81 -2.80 12.86 -7.61
C GLY A 81 -2.74 11.47 -8.21
N LEU A 82 -1.56 11.00 -8.61
CA LEU A 82 -1.35 9.62 -9.04
C LEU A 82 -1.00 8.71 -7.85
N PRO A 83 -1.41 7.44 -7.87
CA PRO A 83 -1.08 6.49 -6.82
C PRO A 83 0.43 6.27 -6.67
N ILE A 84 0.88 6.21 -5.42
CA ILE A 84 2.26 5.90 -5.03
C ILE A 84 2.27 4.99 -3.82
N SER A 85 3.10 3.96 -3.86
CA SER A 85 3.46 3.14 -2.69
C SER A 85 4.89 3.47 -2.28
N LYS A 86 5.12 3.67 -0.99
CA LYS A 86 6.44 3.87 -0.41
C LYS A 86 6.80 2.70 0.49
N VAL A 87 7.98 2.14 0.28
CA VAL A 87 8.49 0.93 0.97
C VAL A 87 9.79 1.29 1.67
N PHE A 88 9.84 1.19 3.00
CA PHE A 88 10.97 1.63 3.81
C PHE A 88 11.87 0.47 4.21
N VAL A 89 12.88 0.23 3.41
CA VAL A 89 13.72 -0.97 3.45
C VAL A 89 14.37 -1.19 4.82
N LYS A 90 15.04 -0.16 5.38
CA LYS A 90 15.70 -0.27 6.70
C LYS A 90 14.70 -0.50 7.82
N THR A 91 13.53 0.16 7.76
CA THR A 91 12.49 0.02 8.78
C THR A 91 11.92 -1.41 8.76
N ILE A 92 11.66 -1.95 7.56
CA ILE A 92 11.18 -3.34 7.40
C ILE A 92 12.23 -4.34 7.90
N GLN A 93 13.50 -4.16 7.52
CA GLN A 93 14.60 -5.05 7.94
C GLN A 93 14.83 -4.99 9.46
N ALA A 94 14.74 -3.82 10.07
CA ALA A 94 14.85 -3.66 11.52
C ALA A 94 13.70 -4.34 12.28
N ASP A 95 12.55 -4.48 11.65
CA ASP A 95 11.39 -5.22 12.18
C ASP A 95 11.43 -6.72 11.85
N HIS A 96 12.49 -7.19 11.19
CA HIS A 96 12.67 -8.58 10.73
C HIS A 96 11.58 -9.07 9.76
N ALA A 97 10.92 -8.15 9.06
CA ALA A 97 9.91 -8.43 8.06
C ALA A 97 10.50 -8.49 6.64
N SER A 98 9.77 -9.07 5.71
CA SER A 98 10.16 -9.18 4.31
C SER A 98 9.86 -7.89 3.54
N VAL A 99 10.89 -7.36 2.85
CA VAL A 99 10.75 -6.17 2.00
C VAL A 99 9.78 -6.41 0.85
N SER A 100 9.77 -7.62 0.29
CA SER A 100 8.83 -7.96 -0.81
C SER A 100 7.39 -8.08 -0.31
N VAL A 101 7.15 -8.54 0.92
CA VAL A 101 5.83 -8.53 1.55
C VAL A 101 5.36 -7.10 1.77
N GLY A 102 6.19 -6.23 2.36
CA GLY A 102 5.84 -4.83 2.54
C GLY A 102 5.53 -4.12 1.21
N ALA A 103 6.27 -4.43 0.15
CA ALA A 103 6.02 -3.88 -1.18
C ALA A 103 4.70 -4.39 -1.78
N THR A 104 4.45 -5.71 -1.73
CA THR A 104 3.24 -6.31 -2.30
C THR A 104 1.99 -5.97 -1.50
N HIS A 105 2.10 -5.75 -0.20
CA HIS A 105 1.03 -5.23 0.65
C HIS A 105 0.49 -3.90 0.07
N GLU A 106 1.37 -2.92 -0.07
CA GLU A 106 0.96 -1.61 -0.59
C GLU A 106 0.56 -1.63 -2.06
N ILE A 107 1.14 -2.53 -2.86
CA ILE A 107 0.74 -2.71 -4.27
C ILE A 107 -0.70 -3.23 -4.35
N CYS A 108 -1.07 -4.21 -3.52
CA CYS A 108 -2.42 -4.78 -3.52
C CYS A 108 -3.46 -3.76 -3.03
N GLU A 109 -3.15 -3.00 -1.99
CA GLU A 109 -4.03 -1.96 -1.47
C GLU A 109 -4.17 -0.79 -2.45
N MET A 110 -3.07 -0.30 -3.00
CA MET A 110 -3.08 0.70 -4.07
C MET A 110 -3.88 0.23 -5.30
N ALA A 111 -3.94 -1.07 -5.58
CA ALA A 111 -4.73 -1.61 -6.68
C ALA A 111 -6.23 -1.49 -6.43
N VAL A 112 -6.69 -1.73 -5.20
CA VAL A 112 -8.11 -1.75 -4.82
C VAL A 112 -8.59 -0.38 -4.37
N ASP A 113 -7.73 0.38 -3.71
CA ASP A 113 -8.03 1.74 -3.24
C ASP A 113 -6.98 2.78 -3.70
N PRO A 114 -6.83 2.98 -5.02
CA PRO A 114 -5.77 3.82 -5.57
C PRO A 114 -5.85 5.30 -5.16
N TRP A 115 -7.01 5.76 -4.68
CA TRP A 115 -7.23 7.15 -4.26
C TRP A 115 -7.53 7.31 -2.77
N LEU A 116 -7.34 6.28 -1.95
CA LEU A 116 -7.57 6.28 -0.49
C LEU A 116 -9.00 6.74 -0.12
N ASN A 117 -9.98 6.31 -0.89
CA ASN A 117 -11.37 6.72 -0.72
C ASN A 117 -12.39 5.59 -0.84
N SER A 118 -11.94 4.36 -1.04
CA SER A 118 -12.79 3.19 -1.06
C SER A 118 -13.16 2.75 0.35
N ALA A 119 -14.44 2.49 0.57
CA ALA A 119 -14.94 1.89 1.80
C ALA A 119 -16.07 0.92 1.46
N TYR A 120 -16.13 -0.19 2.19
CA TYR A 120 -17.11 -1.25 1.99
C TYR A 120 -18.05 -1.27 3.18
N GLN A 121 -19.36 -1.22 2.91
CA GLN A 121 -20.36 -1.26 3.96
C GLN A 121 -20.70 -2.72 4.29
N ASP A 122 -20.65 -3.07 5.57
CA ASP A 122 -21.10 -4.37 6.05
C ASP A 122 -22.65 -4.45 6.13
N PRO A 123 -23.23 -5.65 6.32
CA PRO A 123 -24.68 -5.80 6.47
C PRO A 123 -25.29 -5.04 7.66
N GLN A 124 -24.48 -4.62 8.64
CA GLN A 124 -24.88 -3.84 9.80
C GLN A 124 -24.79 -2.33 9.57
N GLY A 125 -24.26 -1.92 8.44
CA GLY A 125 -24.14 -0.52 8.05
C GLY A 125 -22.82 0.15 8.43
N THR A 126 -21.85 -0.59 8.98
CA THR A 126 -20.50 -0.08 9.27
C THR A 126 -19.69 0.05 7.99
N PHE A 127 -18.94 1.14 7.83
CA PHE A 127 -18.01 1.31 6.71
C PHE A 127 -16.61 0.89 7.12
N TRP A 128 -16.03 -0.03 6.36
CA TRP A 128 -14.68 -0.55 6.51
C TRP A 128 -13.79 0.02 5.41
N ALA A 129 -12.56 0.40 5.76
CA ALA A 129 -11.57 0.85 4.79
C ALA A 129 -11.21 -0.24 3.79
N GLY A 130 -10.90 0.15 2.56
CA GLY A 130 -10.49 -0.76 1.49
C GLY A 130 -9.04 -1.22 1.58
N GLU A 131 -8.48 -1.31 2.81
CA GLU A 131 -7.14 -1.80 3.07
C GLU A 131 -7.18 -3.33 3.14
N ILE A 132 -6.89 -3.97 2.04
CA ILE A 132 -7.20 -5.40 1.85
C ILE A 132 -6.13 -6.36 2.38
N CYS A 133 -4.96 -5.86 2.71
CA CYS A 133 -3.87 -6.68 3.25
C CYS A 133 -3.78 -6.56 4.77
N ASP A 134 -4.25 -5.46 5.35
CA ASP A 134 -4.19 -5.18 6.78
C ASP A 134 -4.73 -6.30 7.67
N PRO A 135 -5.89 -6.94 7.37
CA PRO A 135 -6.42 -8.01 8.23
C PRO A 135 -5.56 -9.27 8.28
N VAL A 136 -4.66 -9.47 7.31
CA VAL A 136 -3.82 -10.66 7.12
C VAL A 136 -2.34 -10.30 6.91
N GLU A 137 -1.87 -9.18 7.45
CA GLU A 137 -0.60 -8.54 7.06
C GLU A 137 0.69 -9.24 7.48
N ASP A 138 0.66 -10.17 8.44
CA ASP A 138 1.87 -10.81 8.94
C ASP A 138 2.53 -11.69 7.86
N ASP A 139 3.85 -11.67 7.75
CA ASP A 139 4.64 -12.43 6.78
C ASP A 139 4.34 -13.94 6.81
N GLN A 140 3.92 -14.48 7.96
CA GLN A 140 3.54 -15.91 8.10
C GLN A 140 2.32 -16.30 7.25
N TYR A 141 1.47 -15.34 6.88
CA TYR A 141 0.30 -15.57 6.01
C TYR A 141 0.62 -15.37 4.55
N GLY A 142 1.79 -14.80 4.24
CA GLY A 142 2.28 -14.62 2.88
C GLY A 142 2.49 -15.96 2.14
N TYR A 143 2.70 -15.86 0.84
CA TYR A 143 2.97 -17.01 -0.01
C TYR A 143 4.07 -16.72 -1.04
N GLU A 144 4.65 -17.75 -1.62
CA GLU A 144 5.76 -17.60 -2.56
C GLU A 144 5.28 -17.58 -4.02
N ILE A 145 5.83 -16.66 -4.79
CA ILE A 145 5.73 -16.60 -6.25
C ILE A 145 7.16 -16.57 -6.81
N GLY A 146 7.58 -17.66 -7.44
CA GLY A 146 8.92 -17.74 -8.05
C GLY A 146 10.07 -17.54 -7.05
N GLY A 147 9.89 -17.94 -5.79
CA GLY A 147 10.88 -17.78 -4.72
C GLY A 147 10.86 -16.39 -4.07
N VAL A 148 9.89 -15.53 -4.39
CA VAL A 148 9.64 -14.24 -3.74
C VAL A 148 8.43 -14.37 -2.83
N LEU A 149 8.60 -14.09 -1.53
CA LEU A 149 7.49 -14.03 -0.59
C LEU A 149 6.65 -12.78 -0.87
N VAL A 150 5.32 -12.96 -1.03
CA VAL A 150 4.35 -11.89 -1.25
C VAL A 150 3.26 -11.92 -0.19
N THR A 151 2.60 -10.78 0.06
CA THR A 151 1.52 -10.68 1.04
C THR A 151 0.31 -11.50 0.65
N ASP A 152 -0.44 -11.97 1.64
CA ASP A 152 -1.84 -12.39 1.45
C ASP A 152 -2.77 -11.17 1.40
N PHE A 153 -4.02 -11.38 1.01
CA PHE A 153 -5.03 -10.32 0.95
C PHE A 153 -6.44 -10.89 1.14
N ILE A 154 -7.32 -10.10 1.76
CA ILE A 154 -8.73 -10.48 1.91
C ILE A 154 -9.47 -10.36 0.59
N THR A 155 -10.53 -11.15 0.45
CA THR A 155 -11.45 -11.11 -0.70
C THR A 155 -12.68 -10.24 -0.37
N PRO A 156 -13.52 -9.86 -1.36
CA PRO A 156 -14.79 -9.19 -1.08
C PRO A 156 -15.70 -9.93 -0.08
N ASN A 157 -15.53 -11.25 0.07
CA ASN A 157 -16.28 -12.05 1.04
C ASN A 157 -15.99 -11.65 2.51
N TRP A 158 -14.80 -11.13 2.78
CA TRP A 158 -14.45 -10.63 4.11
C TRP A 158 -15.40 -9.52 4.56
N PHE A 159 -15.82 -8.64 3.65
CA PHE A 159 -16.76 -7.54 3.91
C PHE A 159 -18.25 -7.97 3.91
N GLY A 160 -18.54 -9.26 3.86
CA GLY A 160 -19.91 -9.76 3.79
C GLY A 160 -20.52 -9.75 2.38
N HIS A 161 -19.75 -9.41 1.36
CA HIS A 161 -20.19 -9.46 -0.03
C HIS A 161 -19.98 -10.86 -0.61
N GLN A 162 -20.98 -11.42 -1.26
CA GLN A 162 -20.84 -12.71 -1.94
C GLN A 162 -19.98 -12.53 -3.20
N HIS A 163 -18.93 -13.34 -3.29
CA HIS A 163 -18.05 -13.42 -4.44
C HIS A 163 -17.94 -14.86 -4.93
N ALA A 164 -17.62 -15.06 -6.21
CA ALA A 164 -17.46 -16.40 -6.80
C ALA A 164 -16.39 -17.25 -6.10
N GLN A 165 -15.37 -16.61 -5.54
CA GLN A 165 -14.38 -17.26 -4.68
C GLN A 165 -14.95 -17.40 -3.27
N SER A 166 -14.95 -18.61 -2.72
CA SER A 166 -15.56 -18.92 -1.43
C SER A 166 -14.70 -18.59 -0.21
N THR A 167 -13.42 -18.28 -0.41
CA THR A 167 -12.48 -17.97 0.67
C THR A 167 -12.62 -16.54 1.17
N ILE A 168 -12.27 -16.30 2.44
CA ILE A 168 -12.32 -14.99 3.10
C ILE A 168 -11.08 -14.16 2.75
N ASP A 169 -9.91 -14.80 2.74
CA ASP A 169 -8.66 -14.30 2.21
C ASP A 169 -8.18 -15.20 1.07
N PHE A 170 -7.21 -14.77 0.31
CA PHE A 170 -6.78 -15.51 -0.89
C PHE A 170 -6.16 -16.86 -0.54
N LYS A 171 -5.43 -16.96 0.58
CA LYS A 171 -4.80 -18.21 1.03
C LYS A 171 -5.68 -19.08 1.93
N GLY A 172 -6.79 -18.55 2.45
CA GLY A 172 -7.74 -19.30 3.26
C GLY A 172 -7.32 -19.45 4.72
N HIS A 173 -6.58 -18.50 5.29
CA HIS A 173 -6.21 -18.47 6.70
C HIS A 173 -7.34 -17.96 7.59
N ALA A 174 -8.06 -16.92 7.13
CA ALA A 174 -9.25 -16.41 7.81
C ALA A 174 -10.46 -17.32 7.51
N LEU A 175 -11.20 -17.67 8.56
CA LEU A 175 -12.31 -18.63 8.49
C LEU A 175 -13.67 -17.96 8.55
N ALA A 176 -13.72 -16.67 8.92
CA ALA A 176 -14.97 -15.93 9.08
C ALA A 176 -14.86 -14.51 8.50
N GLN A 177 -16.01 -13.96 8.12
CA GLN A 177 -16.12 -12.54 7.74
C GLN A 177 -15.68 -11.65 8.90
N PHE A 178 -14.99 -10.56 8.59
CA PHE A 178 -14.43 -9.59 9.56
C PHE A 178 -13.41 -10.19 10.53
N GLU A 179 -12.94 -11.41 10.31
CA GLU A 179 -11.85 -11.99 11.07
C GLU A 179 -10.55 -11.26 10.74
N ILE A 180 -9.85 -10.83 11.79
CA ILE A 180 -8.54 -10.19 11.70
C ILE A 180 -7.57 -11.18 12.32
N LEU A 181 -6.59 -11.61 11.53
CA LEU A 181 -5.60 -12.59 11.97
C LEU A 181 -4.62 -11.96 12.98
N THR A 182 -3.88 -12.82 13.69
CA THR A 182 -2.86 -12.36 14.65
C THR A 182 -1.82 -11.51 13.91
N GLY A 183 -1.56 -10.30 14.43
CA GLY A 183 -0.66 -9.35 13.80
C GLY A 183 -1.37 -8.35 12.89
N GLY A 184 -2.55 -8.69 12.36
CA GLY A 184 -3.32 -7.83 11.48
C GLY A 184 -4.21 -6.81 12.20
N TYR A 185 -4.76 -5.89 11.45
CA TYR A 185 -5.73 -4.88 11.90
C TYR A 185 -6.71 -4.54 10.77
N ALA A 186 -7.77 -3.81 11.12
CA ALA A 186 -8.68 -3.22 10.14
C ALA A 186 -9.15 -1.85 10.59
N GLN A 187 -9.56 -1.00 9.66
CA GLN A 187 -10.08 0.32 9.94
C GLN A 187 -11.57 0.41 9.60
N TYR A 188 -12.36 0.97 10.51
CA TYR A 188 -13.78 1.21 10.30
C TYR A 188 -14.16 2.64 10.66
N PHE A 189 -15.25 3.14 10.09
CA PHE A 189 -15.74 4.49 10.35
C PHE A 189 -16.80 4.47 11.45
N ASP A 190 -16.52 5.20 12.53
CA ASP A 190 -17.47 5.51 13.60
C ASP A 190 -18.08 6.89 13.32
N PRO A 191 -19.43 7.03 13.24
CA PRO A 191 -20.05 8.32 12.91
C PRO A 191 -19.79 9.43 13.94
N GLN A 192 -19.45 9.09 15.18
CA GLN A 192 -19.20 10.05 16.26
C GLN A 192 -17.73 10.38 16.45
N ALA A 193 -16.86 9.43 16.11
CA ALA A 193 -15.44 9.49 16.44
C ALA A 193 -14.50 9.42 15.22
N GLY A 194 -15.06 9.31 14.00
CA GLY A 194 -14.26 9.19 12.77
C GLY A 194 -13.68 7.77 12.56
N TRP A 195 -12.61 7.68 11.82
CA TRP A 195 -11.95 6.41 11.53
C TRP A 195 -11.33 5.81 12.79
N ARG A 196 -11.60 4.54 13.03
CA ARG A 196 -11.12 3.75 14.15
C ARG A 196 -10.37 2.53 13.64
N GLN A 197 -9.45 2.03 14.46
CA GLN A 197 -8.71 0.82 14.17
C GLN A 197 -9.06 -0.26 15.19
N VAL A 198 -9.21 -1.48 14.70
CA VAL A 198 -9.34 -2.70 15.48
C VAL A 198 -8.23 -3.66 15.08
N THR A 199 -7.63 -4.35 16.06
CA THR A 199 -6.53 -5.31 15.83
C THR A 199 -7.01 -6.73 16.09
N GLY A 200 -6.43 -7.69 15.41
CA GLY A 200 -6.59 -9.11 15.71
C GLY A 200 -6.12 -9.47 17.11
N SER A 201 -6.39 -10.68 17.56
CA SER A 201 -6.16 -11.12 18.94
C SER A 201 -4.73 -10.87 19.41
N MET A 202 -4.63 -10.41 20.66
CA MET A 202 -3.52 -9.71 21.32
C MET A 202 -2.19 -10.50 21.53
N ALA A 203 -1.79 -11.43 20.71
CA ALA A 203 -0.52 -12.14 20.93
C ALA A 203 0.72 -11.31 20.56
N MET A 204 0.62 -10.42 19.57
CA MET A 204 1.63 -9.37 19.30
C MET A 204 0.92 -8.12 18.78
N ARG A 205 1.17 -6.99 19.42
CA ARG A 205 0.85 -5.69 18.78
C ARG A 205 1.70 -5.64 17.53
N SER A 206 1.07 -5.73 16.38
CA SER A 206 1.75 -5.39 15.13
C SER A 206 2.36 -4.00 15.31
N LYS A 207 3.66 -3.88 15.12
CA LYS A 207 4.32 -2.57 15.16
C LYS A 207 3.77 -1.65 14.08
N ARG A 208 3.23 -2.22 12.99
CA ARG A 208 2.53 -1.52 11.93
C ARG A 208 1.25 -0.85 12.46
N ALA A 209 0.44 -1.58 13.24
CA ALA A 209 -0.79 -1.07 13.84
C ALA A 209 -0.55 0.01 14.93
N ALA A 210 0.58 -0.06 15.66
CA ALA A 210 0.87 0.87 16.75
C ALA A 210 1.20 2.30 16.28
N HIS A 211 1.37 2.52 14.99
CA HIS A 211 1.87 3.77 14.43
C HIS A 211 0.88 4.51 13.53
N ALA A 212 -0.42 4.17 13.59
CA ALA A 212 -1.43 5.07 13.03
C ALA A 212 -1.40 6.38 13.85
N PRO A 213 -0.80 7.47 13.35
CA PRO A 213 -0.85 8.75 14.04
C PRO A 213 -2.31 9.19 14.12
N ASP A 214 -2.63 10.06 15.07
CA ASP A 214 -3.95 10.69 15.20
C ASP A 214 -4.46 11.13 13.82
N GLY A 215 -5.52 10.50 13.34
CA GLY A 215 -6.11 10.68 12.02
C GLY A 215 -5.52 9.72 10.97
N SER A 216 -6.39 8.89 10.40
CA SER A 216 -6.02 8.02 9.28
C SER A 216 -5.55 8.84 8.06
N ARG A 217 -4.79 8.21 7.13
CA ARG A 217 -4.44 8.85 5.85
C ARG A 217 -5.68 9.37 5.12
N ARG A 218 -6.81 8.65 5.22
CA ARG A 218 -8.13 9.06 4.71
C ARG A 218 -8.62 10.35 5.34
N GLU A 219 -8.51 10.52 6.65
CA GLU A 219 -8.91 11.75 7.35
C GLU A 219 -8.03 12.93 6.94
N ARG A 220 -6.72 12.74 6.88
CA ARG A 220 -5.79 13.79 6.42
C ARG A 220 -6.12 14.23 4.99
N ARG A 221 -6.43 13.30 4.09
CA ARG A 221 -6.85 13.61 2.72
C ARG A 221 -8.21 14.32 2.69
N ALA A 222 -9.19 13.84 3.46
CA ALA A 222 -10.50 14.50 3.57
C ALA A 222 -10.36 15.96 4.06
N LEU A 223 -9.50 16.20 5.06
CA LEU A 223 -9.21 17.54 5.57
C LEU A 223 -8.52 18.42 4.53
N GLN A 224 -7.58 17.89 3.76
CA GLN A 224 -6.93 18.61 2.65
C GLN A 224 -7.94 18.98 1.56
N TRP A 225 -8.83 18.08 1.18
CA TRP A 225 -9.91 18.36 0.23
C TRP A 225 -10.88 19.44 0.76
N ALA A 226 -11.26 19.34 2.03
CA ALA A 226 -12.15 20.31 2.67
C ALA A 226 -11.50 21.70 2.79
N SER A 227 -10.20 21.79 3.04
CA SER A 227 -9.47 23.06 3.10
C SER A 227 -9.34 23.71 1.71
N ARG A 228 -9.03 22.90 0.68
CA ARG A 228 -8.97 23.37 -0.72
C ARG A 228 -10.32 23.90 -1.20
N ARG A 229 -11.44 23.25 -0.85
CA ARG A 229 -12.78 23.77 -1.17
C ARG A 229 -13.10 25.09 -0.46
N ARG A 230 -12.65 25.28 0.77
CA ARG A 230 -12.87 26.54 1.53
C ARG A 230 -12.03 27.70 1.04
N SER A 231 -10.86 27.45 0.49
CA SER A 231 -9.97 28.48 -0.05
C SER A 231 -10.40 28.99 -1.42
N GLY A 232 -11.47 28.46 -2.02
CA GLY A 232 -11.96 28.89 -3.32
C GLY A 232 -11.01 28.58 -4.49
N THR A 233 -9.98 27.82 -4.26
CA THR A 233 -9.07 27.36 -5.32
C THR A 233 -9.82 26.42 -6.24
N ASN A 234 -10.03 26.87 -7.46
CA ASN A 234 -10.68 26.10 -8.51
C ASN A 234 -9.87 24.81 -8.73
N VAL A 235 -10.50 23.64 -8.56
CA VAL A 235 -9.86 22.31 -8.71
C VAL A 235 -9.32 22.09 -10.13
N SER A 236 -9.66 22.94 -11.09
CA SER A 236 -9.17 22.93 -12.47
C SER A 236 -7.76 23.52 -12.67
N ALA A 237 -7.16 24.11 -11.64
CA ALA A 237 -5.79 24.65 -11.67
C ALA A 237 -4.92 23.97 -10.61
N ILE A 238 -4.82 22.64 -10.67
CA ILE A 238 -3.71 21.95 -10.01
C ILE A 238 -2.48 22.23 -10.87
N GLU A 239 -1.66 23.21 -10.45
CA GLU A 239 -0.30 23.29 -10.94
C GLU A 239 0.38 21.96 -10.57
N LEU A 240 0.61 21.14 -11.57
CA LEU A 240 1.33 19.88 -11.47
C LEU A 240 2.79 20.22 -11.16
N ARG A 241 3.14 20.29 -9.89
CA ARG A 241 4.54 20.33 -9.48
C ARG A 241 5.03 18.89 -9.43
N PRO A 242 6.10 18.55 -10.18
CA PRO A 242 6.66 17.20 -10.10
C PRO A 242 7.01 16.90 -8.65
N TYR A 243 6.67 15.67 -8.20
CA TYR A 243 7.06 15.19 -6.88
C TYR A 243 8.58 15.34 -6.74
N PRO A 244 9.10 16.03 -5.71
CA PRO A 244 10.51 16.37 -5.62
C PRO A 244 11.37 15.19 -5.16
N LEU A 245 11.28 14.05 -5.84
CA LEU A 245 12.25 12.96 -5.64
C LEU A 245 13.69 13.45 -5.81
N ARG A 246 13.89 14.43 -6.72
CA ARG A 246 15.23 14.99 -7.00
C ARG A 246 15.75 16.00 -5.98
N SER A 247 14.92 16.63 -5.16
CA SER A 247 15.38 17.65 -4.19
C SER A 247 15.92 17.05 -2.89
N ARG A 248 15.78 15.74 -2.67
CA ARG A 248 16.27 15.02 -1.49
C ARG A 248 17.39 14.03 -1.77
N LEU A 249 17.81 13.87 -3.03
CA LEU A 249 19.02 13.11 -3.33
C LEU A 249 20.23 13.90 -2.83
N PRO A 250 21.06 13.36 -1.93
CA PRO A 250 22.35 13.94 -1.65
C PRO A 250 23.12 13.97 -2.98
N ALA A 251 23.69 15.14 -3.31
CA ALA A 251 24.52 15.29 -4.49
C ALA A 251 25.50 14.12 -4.57
N ALA A 252 25.51 13.41 -5.68
CA ALA A 252 26.43 12.31 -5.92
C ALA A 252 27.84 12.79 -5.57
N ARG A 253 28.47 12.20 -4.54
CA ARG A 253 29.87 12.48 -4.22
C ARG A 253 30.67 12.07 -5.44
N ALA A 254 31.16 13.07 -6.18
CA ALA A 254 32.15 12.86 -7.20
C ALA A 254 33.32 12.12 -6.55
N ARG A 255 33.51 10.84 -6.90
CA ARG A 255 34.76 10.13 -6.55
C ARG A 255 35.85 10.82 -7.31
N ALA A 256 36.65 11.63 -6.58
CA ALA A 256 37.93 12.06 -7.07
C ALA A 256 38.79 10.81 -7.32
N ARG A 257 39.39 10.77 -8.52
CA ARG A 257 40.41 9.78 -8.90
C ARG A 257 41.68 9.99 -8.04
#